data_7bd11bac14a30a0cd558a6613b0a1bdd
#
_entry.id   7bd11bac14a30a0cd558a6613b0a1bdd
#
_cell.length_a   1.000
_cell.length_b   1.000
_cell.length_c   1.000
_cell.angle_alpha   90.00
_cell.angle_beta   90.00
_cell.angle_gamma   90.00
#
_symmetry.space_group_name_H-M   'P 1'
#
loop_
_entity.id
_entity.type
_entity.pdbx_description
1 polymer ?
#
loop_
_entity_poly.entity_id
_entity_poly.type
_entity_poly.pdbx_seq_one_letter_code
_entity_poly.pdbx_strand_id
1 'polypeptide(L)'
;MSDVIDTDGIIVVKLGSSTLVDASEGIDEAFIGSLADQVARLAREGYRVIIVSSGAVAAGLGRLGFTRRPADMPSLQACASAGQAVLTEVYAEALSRHGMTVGQVLLTRRDLADRQGYLNARSTLGRLLSLGAVPLVNENDTVSVTEFNFGDNDTLGAIVACAVNASLYVILSDVDGLHASDPAAHPDAPLVTRIEAITPEIEAMAGGAGTSVGTGGMRTKLRAGRIALAGKVPMVICRGRQPQVLEDVVHGRPVGTRIEAAAQTTRESARKLWLATAELPRGSVVIDDGAVRAVLERGASVLPVGVRGVEGSFLEQDVVDVRAADGTLVGRGVCRYSSDDLSRCKGLRLDVIGRFSPDKATTPAIHRDDLLIF
;
A
#
# COMPACT_ATOMS: atom_id res chain seq x y z
N MET A 1 0.60 -23.30 -11.75
CA MET A 1 1.92 -22.95 -11.19
C MET A 1 1.83 -23.21 -9.69
N SER A 2 2.90 -23.67 -9.07
CA SER A 2 2.94 -23.94 -7.62
C SER A 2 2.77 -22.60 -6.88
N ASP A 3 1.80 -22.52 -5.95
CA ASP A 3 1.62 -21.33 -5.08
C ASP A 3 2.68 -21.27 -3.96
N VAL A 4 3.62 -22.24 -3.95
CA VAL A 4 4.74 -22.31 -3.00
C VAL A 4 5.79 -21.27 -3.37
N ILE A 5 6.23 -20.51 -2.37
CA ILE A 5 7.26 -19.48 -2.50
C ILE A 5 8.65 -20.15 -2.51
N ASP A 6 9.53 -19.69 -3.40
CA ASP A 6 10.91 -20.19 -3.42
C ASP A 6 11.62 -19.90 -2.10
N THR A 7 12.40 -20.84 -1.60
CA THR A 7 13.32 -20.63 -0.46
C THR A 7 14.28 -19.48 -0.78
N ASP A 8 14.67 -18.70 0.21
CA ASP A 8 15.34 -17.39 0.13
C ASP A 8 14.43 -16.21 -0.24
N GLY A 9 13.13 -16.42 -0.44
CA GLY A 9 12.17 -15.37 -0.69
C GLY A 9 12.03 -14.37 0.48
N ILE A 10 11.74 -13.12 0.12
CA ILE A 10 11.37 -12.09 1.12
C ILE A 10 9.86 -12.10 1.29
N ILE A 11 9.40 -12.23 2.52
CA ILE A 11 8.00 -12.20 2.88
C ILE A 11 7.73 -10.92 3.66
N VAL A 12 6.78 -10.11 3.23
CA VAL A 12 6.32 -8.94 3.98
C VAL A 12 4.99 -9.29 4.65
N VAL A 13 4.92 -9.15 5.97
CA VAL A 13 3.73 -9.47 6.77
C VAL A 13 3.21 -8.21 7.40
N LYS A 14 1.98 -7.83 7.09
CA LYS A 14 1.32 -6.68 7.72
C LYS A 14 0.28 -7.13 8.72
N LEU A 15 0.29 -6.47 9.88
CA LEU A 15 -0.67 -6.69 10.96
C LEU A 15 -1.54 -5.46 11.20
N GLY A 16 -2.87 -5.66 11.23
CA GLY A 16 -3.84 -4.62 11.56
C GLY A 16 -3.91 -4.35 13.07
N SER A 17 -4.32 -3.13 13.44
CA SER A 17 -4.51 -2.77 14.86
C SER A 17 -5.53 -3.67 15.55
N SER A 18 -6.63 -4.04 14.87
CA SER A 18 -7.65 -4.95 15.38
C SER A 18 -7.14 -6.36 15.68
N THR A 19 -6.02 -6.77 15.05
CA THR A 19 -5.40 -8.07 15.28
C THR A 19 -4.39 -8.03 16.43
N LEU A 20 -3.75 -6.86 16.62
CA LEU A 20 -2.63 -6.64 17.56
C LEU A 20 -3.06 -6.17 18.95
N VAL A 21 -4.28 -5.62 19.08
CA VAL A 21 -4.72 -4.95 20.30
C VAL A 21 -5.97 -5.64 20.81
N ASP A 22 -5.94 -6.05 22.07
CA ASP A 22 -7.15 -6.40 22.83
C ASP A 22 -7.76 -5.11 23.41
N ALA A 23 -9.09 -4.98 23.33
CA ALA A 23 -9.78 -3.76 23.80
C ALA A 23 -9.63 -3.51 25.31
N SER A 24 -9.33 -4.55 26.10
CA SER A 24 -9.21 -4.52 27.57
C SER A 24 -7.78 -4.57 28.08
N GLU A 25 -6.85 -5.16 27.33
CA GLU A 25 -5.50 -5.50 27.80
C GLU A 25 -4.36 -4.76 27.09
N GLY A 26 -4.66 -4.04 26.01
CA GLY A 26 -3.64 -3.35 25.21
C GLY A 26 -3.03 -4.24 24.12
N ILE A 27 -1.70 -4.30 24.00
CA ILE A 27 -1.04 -5.15 22.99
C ILE A 27 -1.20 -6.63 23.36
N ASP A 28 -1.65 -7.45 22.40
CA ASP A 28 -1.73 -8.89 22.53
C ASP A 28 -0.33 -9.54 22.37
N GLU A 29 0.41 -9.62 23.47
CA GLU A 29 1.75 -10.19 23.51
C GLU A 29 1.77 -11.68 23.15
N ALA A 30 0.70 -12.42 23.48
CA ALA A 30 0.59 -13.84 23.14
C ALA A 30 0.48 -14.04 21.63
N PHE A 31 -0.31 -13.20 20.96
CA PHE A 31 -0.40 -13.22 19.51
C PHE A 31 0.94 -12.86 18.84
N ILE A 32 1.64 -11.82 19.33
CA ILE A 32 2.98 -11.45 18.84
C ILE A 32 3.97 -12.59 19.07
N GLY A 33 3.90 -13.27 20.21
CA GLY A 33 4.72 -14.46 20.50
C GLY A 33 4.47 -15.58 19.49
N SER A 34 3.21 -15.90 19.20
CA SER A 34 2.83 -16.91 18.20
C SER A 34 3.31 -16.54 16.79
N LEU A 35 3.25 -15.24 16.44
CA LEU A 35 3.79 -14.76 15.17
C LEU A 35 5.32 -14.91 15.12
N ALA A 36 6.02 -14.55 16.20
CA ALA A 36 7.46 -14.71 16.30
C ALA A 36 7.89 -16.19 16.13
N ASP A 37 7.14 -17.13 16.68
CA ASP A 37 7.36 -18.56 16.47
C ASP A 37 7.25 -18.95 15.00
N GLN A 38 6.23 -18.46 14.27
CA GLN A 38 6.06 -18.71 12.83
C GLN A 38 7.20 -18.07 12.02
N VAL A 39 7.55 -16.81 12.31
CA VAL A 39 8.67 -16.11 11.67
C VAL A 39 9.97 -16.89 11.85
N ALA A 40 10.23 -17.38 13.07
CA ALA A 40 11.43 -18.16 13.36
C ALA A 40 11.48 -19.51 12.64
N ARG A 41 10.30 -20.17 12.43
CA ARG A 41 10.23 -21.41 11.63
C ARG A 41 10.54 -21.13 10.17
N LEU A 42 9.92 -20.10 9.59
CA LEU A 42 10.19 -19.68 8.21
C LEU A 42 11.64 -19.25 8.01
N ALA A 43 12.24 -18.55 8.97
CA ALA A 43 13.66 -18.17 8.91
C ALA A 43 14.58 -19.39 8.87
N ARG A 44 14.27 -20.47 9.59
CA ARG A 44 15.02 -21.74 9.54
C ARG A 44 14.88 -22.47 8.20
N GLU A 45 13.79 -22.21 7.47
CA GLU A 45 13.58 -22.71 6.12
C GLU A 45 14.27 -21.85 5.04
N GLY A 46 14.89 -20.70 5.44
CA GLY A 46 15.62 -19.80 4.54
C GLY A 46 14.85 -18.53 4.18
N TYR A 47 13.57 -18.39 4.54
CA TYR A 47 12.79 -17.18 4.25
C TYR A 47 13.26 -15.99 5.09
N ARG A 48 13.14 -14.80 4.52
CA ARG A 48 13.43 -13.53 5.20
C ARG A 48 12.14 -12.76 5.39
N VAL A 49 11.86 -12.34 6.62
CA VAL A 49 10.58 -11.73 6.95
C VAL A 49 10.76 -10.26 7.32
N ILE A 50 9.89 -9.39 6.78
CA ILE A 50 9.68 -8.00 7.19
C ILE A 50 8.30 -7.93 7.83
N ILE A 51 8.22 -7.32 9.02
CA ILE A 51 6.95 -7.11 9.71
C ILE A 51 6.55 -5.64 9.53
N VAL A 52 5.32 -5.39 9.04
CA VAL A 52 4.71 -4.06 9.00
C VAL A 52 3.61 -4.03 10.06
N SER A 53 3.86 -3.29 11.13
CA SER A 53 2.99 -3.29 12.30
C SER A 53 2.10 -2.05 12.34
N SER A 54 0.99 -2.17 13.03
CA SER A 54 0.10 -1.08 13.44
C SER A 54 -0.02 -1.08 14.98
N GLY A 55 -0.91 -0.26 15.53
CA GLY A 55 -1.27 -0.33 16.95
C GLY A 55 -0.46 0.58 17.87
N ALA A 56 0.49 1.37 17.36
CA ALA A 56 1.30 2.27 18.19
C ALA A 56 0.44 3.26 19.00
N VAL A 57 -0.58 3.90 18.40
CA VAL A 57 -1.50 4.78 19.14
C VAL A 57 -2.18 4.02 20.29
N ALA A 58 -2.72 2.84 20.03
CA ALA A 58 -3.41 2.05 21.03
C ALA A 58 -2.47 1.61 22.17
N ALA A 59 -1.24 1.20 21.85
CA ALA A 59 -0.21 0.85 22.81
C ALA A 59 0.17 2.00 23.74
N GLY A 60 0.09 3.24 23.25
CA GLY A 60 0.48 4.43 24.02
C GLY A 60 -0.64 5.05 24.86
N LEU A 61 -1.92 4.73 24.59
CA LEU A 61 -3.04 5.35 25.30
C LEU A 61 -2.90 5.22 26.82
N GLY A 62 -2.82 4.00 27.32
CA GLY A 62 -2.70 3.73 28.77
C GLY A 62 -1.41 4.30 29.39
N ARG A 63 -0.31 4.33 28.62
CA ARG A 63 0.97 4.88 29.09
C ARG A 63 0.89 6.39 29.33
N LEU A 64 0.03 7.11 28.60
CA LEU A 64 -0.18 8.54 28.76
C LEU A 64 -1.47 8.90 29.52
N GLY A 65 -2.12 7.90 30.14
CA GLY A 65 -3.31 8.12 30.98
C GLY A 65 -4.60 8.37 30.21
N PHE A 66 -4.64 8.08 28.92
CA PHE A 66 -5.87 8.19 28.12
C PHE A 66 -6.74 6.93 28.29
N THR A 67 -7.99 7.12 28.66
CA THR A 67 -9.00 6.05 28.73
C THR A 67 -9.77 5.87 27.42
N ARG A 68 -9.65 6.82 26.49
CA ARG A 68 -10.28 6.82 25.17
C ARG A 68 -9.32 7.41 24.15
N ARG A 69 -9.49 7.04 22.88
CA ARG A 69 -8.70 7.60 21.78
C ARG A 69 -8.91 9.11 21.68
N PRO A 70 -7.85 9.94 21.74
CA PRO A 70 -7.93 11.38 21.55
C PRO A 70 -8.49 11.74 20.17
N ALA A 71 -9.13 12.91 20.07
CA ALA A 71 -9.63 13.43 18.81
C ALA A 71 -8.63 14.40 18.14
N ASP A 72 -7.74 15.00 18.92
CA ASP A 72 -6.77 15.95 18.41
C ASP A 72 -5.48 15.26 17.94
N MET A 73 -4.88 15.79 16.89
CA MET A 73 -3.69 15.25 16.26
C MET A 73 -2.47 15.21 17.19
N PRO A 74 -2.13 16.28 17.93
CA PRO A 74 -0.97 16.24 18.83
C PRO A 74 -1.05 15.14 19.87
N SER A 75 -2.23 14.89 20.46
CA SER A 75 -2.43 13.81 21.42
C SER A 75 -2.32 12.43 20.77
N LEU A 76 -2.83 12.25 19.54
CA LEU A 76 -2.66 11.02 18.78
C LEU A 76 -1.18 10.75 18.47
N GLN A 77 -0.43 11.76 18.04
CA GLN A 77 1.00 11.66 17.76
C GLN A 77 1.80 11.35 19.01
N ALA A 78 1.45 11.97 20.15
CA ALA A 78 2.08 11.65 21.44
C ALA A 78 1.82 10.21 21.87
N CYS A 79 0.57 9.73 21.73
CA CYS A 79 0.24 8.32 21.99
C CYS A 79 1.02 7.39 21.06
N ALA A 80 1.09 7.68 19.77
CA ALA A 80 1.85 6.88 18.82
C ALA A 80 3.33 6.82 19.18
N SER A 81 3.93 7.96 19.56
CA SER A 81 5.32 8.05 19.98
C SER A 81 5.63 7.18 21.20
N ALA A 82 4.82 7.31 22.27
CA ALA A 82 4.98 6.51 23.48
C ALA A 82 4.71 5.02 23.22
N GLY A 83 3.69 4.71 22.43
CA GLY A 83 3.30 3.34 22.15
C GLY A 83 4.22 2.63 21.16
N GLN A 84 4.90 3.35 20.26
CA GLN A 84 5.87 2.78 19.35
C GLN A 84 7.04 2.15 20.08
N ALA A 85 7.51 2.76 21.18
CA ALA A 85 8.55 2.19 22.01
C ALA A 85 8.11 0.85 22.62
N VAL A 86 6.92 0.81 23.23
CA VAL A 86 6.33 -0.41 23.80
C VAL A 86 6.15 -1.50 22.74
N LEU A 87 5.59 -1.14 21.59
CA LEU A 87 5.36 -2.09 20.48
C LEU A 87 6.67 -2.73 20.02
N THR A 88 7.72 -1.91 19.86
CA THR A 88 9.04 -2.39 19.44
C THR A 88 9.67 -3.31 20.49
N GLU A 89 9.53 -2.99 21.78
CA GLU A 89 10.02 -3.82 22.89
C GLU A 89 9.35 -5.20 22.89
N VAL A 90 8.02 -5.27 22.74
CA VAL A 90 7.29 -6.54 22.70
C VAL A 90 7.74 -7.43 21.52
N TYR A 91 7.89 -6.86 20.32
CA TYR A 91 8.43 -7.61 19.19
C TYR A 91 9.88 -8.05 19.41
N ALA A 92 10.72 -7.17 19.97
CA ALA A 92 12.12 -7.48 20.23
C ALA A 92 12.26 -8.60 21.26
N GLU A 93 11.45 -8.59 22.32
CA GLU A 93 11.42 -9.66 23.31
C GLU A 93 10.97 -10.99 22.71
N ALA A 94 9.84 -10.99 21.96
CA ALA A 94 9.31 -12.20 21.35
C ALA A 94 10.30 -12.84 20.35
N LEU A 95 10.93 -12.04 19.49
CA LEU A 95 11.88 -12.53 18.48
C LEU A 95 13.24 -12.91 19.09
N SER A 96 13.67 -12.25 20.18
CA SER A 96 14.91 -12.56 20.88
C SER A 96 14.93 -13.98 21.48
N ARG A 97 13.79 -14.54 21.84
CA ARG A 97 13.63 -15.95 22.28
C ARG A 97 14.09 -16.96 21.21
N HIS A 98 14.13 -16.52 19.96
CA HIS A 98 14.62 -17.30 18.82
C HIS A 98 16.00 -16.85 18.32
N GLY A 99 16.69 -15.98 19.07
CA GLY A 99 17.99 -15.42 18.68
C GLY A 99 17.92 -14.41 17.51
N MET A 100 16.72 -13.87 17.21
CA MET A 100 16.51 -12.92 16.11
C MET A 100 16.54 -11.47 16.63
N THR A 101 17.19 -10.60 15.88
CA THR A 101 17.28 -9.16 16.20
C THR A 101 16.22 -8.39 15.43
N VAL A 102 15.53 -7.45 16.09
CA VAL A 102 14.60 -6.52 15.46
C VAL A 102 15.31 -5.24 15.03
N GLY A 103 15.07 -4.80 13.80
CA GLY A 103 15.50 -3.50 13.28
C GLY A 103 14.29 -2.60 13.06
N GLN A 104 14.06 -1.58 13.91
CA GLN A 104 12.95 -0.63 13.71
C GLN A 104 13.20 0.29 12.52
N VAL A 105 12.19 0.44 11.65
CA VAL A 105 12.19 1.34 10.49
C VAL A 105 10.89 2.13 10.47
N LEU A 106 10.96 3.42 10.76
CA LEU A 106 9.80 4.32 10.72
C LEU A 106 9.83 5.15 9.44
N LEU A 107 8.75 5.10 8.70
CA LEU A 107 8.65 5.73 7.38
C LEU A 107 7.41 6.64 7.33
N THR A 108 7.57 7.79 6.71
CA THR A 108 6.43 8.60 6.30
C THR A 108 6.16 8.42 4.81
N ARG A 109 4.98 8.82 4.39
CA ARG A 109 4.65 8.89 2.98
C ARG A 109 5.63 9.78 2.21
N ARG A 110 6.05 10.90 2.83
CA ARG A 110 7.02 11.83 2.26
C ARG A 110 8.38 11.19 2.02
N ASP A 111 8.87 10.35 2.96
CA ASP A 111 10.14 9.64 2.82
C ASP A 111 10.11 8.68 1.62
N LEU A 112 8.99 8.00 1.40
CA LEU A 112 8.82 7.10 0.26
C LEU A 112 8.47 7.86 -1.03
N ALA A 113 7.96 9.11 -0.94
CA ALA A 113 7.71 9.98 -2.07
C ALA A 113 8.99 10.60 -2.62
N ASP A 114 9.98 10.85 -1.79
CA ASP A 114 11.30 11.30 -2.24
C ASP A 114 12.11 10.12 -2.78
N ARG A 115 12.73 10.30 -3.97
CA ARG A 115 13.56 9.25 -4.60
C ARG A 115 14.72 8.82 -3.72
N GLN A 116 15.38 9.77 -3.04
CA GLN A 116 16.51 9.46 -2.18
C GLN A 116 16.05 8.73 -0.91
N GLY A 117 14.98 9.19 -0.29
CA GLY A 117 14.34 8.53 0.86
C GLY A 117 13.94 7.09 0.54
N TYR A 118 13.27 6.87 -0.59
CA TYR A 118 12.92 5.53 -1.07
C TYR A 118 14.13 4.61 -1.24
N LEU A 119 15.21 5.09 -1.88
CA LEU A 119 16.42 4.30 -2.08
C LEU A 119 17.14 3.99 -0.76
N ASN A 120 17.15 4.94 0.17
CA ASN A 120 17.73 4.76 1.51
C ASN A 120 16.94 3.72 2.32
N ALA A 121 15.61 3.84 2.35
CA ALA A 121 14.74 2.86 3.01
C ALA A 121 14.93 1.46 2.44
N ARG A 122 14.92 1.31 1.11
CA ARG A 122 15.17 0.04 0.42
C ARG A 122 16.54 -0.55 0.78
N SER A 123 17.60 0.27 0.76
CA SER A 123 18.97 -0.15 1.08
C SER A 123 19.07 -0.61 2.54
N THR A 124 18.47 0.12 3.48
CA THR A 124 18.46 -0.22 4.91
C THR A 124 17.72 -1.53 5.16
N LEU A 125 16.51 -1.70 4.58
CA LEU A 125 15.74 -2.93 4.69
C LEU A 125 16.52 -4.13 4.14
N GLY A 126 17.12 -3.99 2.96
CA GLY A 126 17.94 -5.03 2.35
C GLY A 126 19.17 -5.37 3.22
N ARG A 127 19.80 -4.37 3.85
CA ARG A 127 20.94 -4.60 4.74
C ARG A 127 20.54 -5.30 6.03
N LEU A 128 19.43 -4.90 6.66
CA LEU A 128 18.91 -5.59 7.86
C LEU A 128 18.65 -7.07 7.56
N LEU A 129 17.95 -7.38 6.46
CA LEU A 129 17.69 -8.75 6.04
C LEU A 129 18.99 -9.54 5.80
N SER A 130 20.00 -8.92 5.17
CA SER A 130 21.30 -9.56 4.92
C SER A 130 22.10 -9.86 6.18
N LEU A 131 21.82 -9.15 7.27
CA LEU A 131 22.39 -9.36 8.60
C LEU A 131 21.58 -10.33 9.46
N GLY A 132 20.50 -10.92 8.92
CA GLY A 132 19.62 -11.82 9.67
C GLY A 132 18.70 -11.12 10.66
N ALA A 133 18.57 -9.80 10.59
CA ALA A 133 17.63 -9.05 11.41
C ALA A 133 16.24 -9.05 10.77
N VAL A 134 15.20 -8.96 11.61
CA VAL A 134 13.81 -8.78 11.20
C VAL A 134 13.48 -7.29 11.20
N PRO A 135 13.29 -6.65 10.02
CA PRO A 135 12.84 -5.27 9.98
C PRO A 135 11.40 -5.16 10.51
N LEU A 136 11.19 -4.28 11.49
CA LEU A 136 9.88 -3.89 12.01
C LEU A 136 9.55 -2.50 11.48
N VAL A 137 8.66 -2.45 10.49
CA VAL A 137 8.28 -1.22 9.80
C VAL A 137 6.96 -0.70 10.37
N ASN A 138 6.86 0.60 10.56
CA ASN A 138 5.61 1.29 10.87
C ASN A 138 5.61 2.70 10.27
N GLU A 139 4.43 3.33 10.22
CA GLU A 139 4.36 4.75 9.91
C GLU A 139 5.02 5.58 11.04
N ASN A 140 5.74 6.64 10.67
CA ASN A 140 6.24 7.62 11.62
C ASN A 140 5.15 8.64 11.95
N ASP A 141 4.21 8.20 12.78
CA ASP A 141 3.05 9.02 13.20
C ASP A 141 3.48 10.34 13.86
N THR A 142 4.67 10.41 14.48
CA THR A 142 5.16 11.60 15.19
C THR A 142 5.30 12.82 14.29
N VAL A 143 5.67 12.62 13.04
CA VAL A 143 5.90 13.69 12.05
C VAL A 143 4.94 13.60 10.87
N SER A 144 4.07 12.59 10.84
CA SER A 144 3.08 12.41 9.80
C SER A 144 1.95 13.43 10.00
N VAL A 145 1.60 14.17 8.96
CA VAL A 145 0.48 15.11 8.97
C VAL A 145 -0.73 14.50 8.27
N THR A 146 -1.94 14.89 8.70
CA THR A 146 -3.22 14.30 8.23
C THR A 146 -3.35 14.26 6.71
N GLU A 147 -2.78 15.25 6.03
CA GLU A 147 -2.81 15.37 4.58
C GLU A 147 -1.88 14.37 3.87
N PHE A 148 -0.89 13.83 4.58
CA PHE A 148 0.17 12.96 4.05
C PHE A 148 0.24 11.58 4.72
N ASN A 149 -0.75 11.22 5.54
CA ASN A 149 -0.81 9.89 6.13
C ASN A 149 -1.04 8.84 5.04
N PHE A 150 -0.42 7.66 5.16
CA PHE A 150 -0.76 6.50 4.32
C PHE A 150 -2.25 6.16 4.43
N GLY A 151 -2.90 6.61 5.52
CA GLY A 151 -4.27 6.27 5.85
C GLY A 151 -4.42 4.83 6.36
N ASP A 152 -3.49 3.97 5.98
CA ASP A 152 -3.44 2.58 6.44
C ASP A 152 -2.05 1.95 6.16
N ASN A 153 -1.63 1.05 7.06
CA ASN A 153 -0.41 0.29 6.89
C ASN A 153 -0.53 -0.84 5.83
N ASP A 154 -1.72 -1.09 5.27
CA ASP A 154 -1.89 -2.02 4.15
C ASP A 154 -1.16 -1.45 2.91
N THR A 155 -1.35 -0.14 2.65
CA THR A 155 -0.64 0.58 1.57
C THR A 155 0.87 0.65 1.83
N LEU A 156 1.31 0.99 3.05
CA LEU A 156 2.72 1.01 3.42
C LEU A 156 3.38 -0.37 3.19
N GLY A 157 2.73 -1.44 3.63
CA GLY A 157 3.20 -2.80 3.45
C GLY A 157 3.35 -3.20 1.97
N ALA A 158 2.40 -2.83 1.12
CA ALA A 158 2.48 -3.08 -0.32
C ALA A 158 3.66 -2.33 -0.97
N ILE A 159 3.90 -1.07 -0.58
CA ILE A 159 5.05 -0.28 -1.08
C ILE A 159 6.37 -0.92 -0.63
N VAL A 160 6.47 -1.29 0.65
CA VAL A 160 7.65 -1.98 1.19
C VAL A 160 7.89 -3.29 0.44
N ALA A 161 6.84 -4.10 0.23
CA ALA A 161 6.94 -5.36 -0.51
C ALA A 161 7.46 -5.16 -1.95
N CYS A 162 6.95 -4.14 -2.64
CA CYS A 162 7.44 -3.79 -3.98
C CYS A 162 8.88 -3.27 -3.95
N ALA A 163 9.25 -2.47 -2.94
CA ALA A 163 10.59 -1.88 -2.82
C ALA A 163 11.67 -2.94 -2.64
N VAL A 164 11.41 -3.97 -1.85
CA VAL A 164 12.37 -5.06 -1.59
C VAL A 164 12.25 -6.23 -2.57
N ASN A 165 11.36 -6.15 -3.57
CA ASN A 165 11.02 -7.24 -4.48
C ASN A 165 10.58 -8.50 -3.70
N ALA A 166 9.64 -8.34 -2.77
CA ALA A 166 9.13 -9.44 -1.98
C ALA A 166 8.54 -10.55 -2.86
N SER A 167 8.73 -11.79 -2.44
CA SER A 167 8.12 -12.97 -3.08
C SER A 167 6.66 -13.12 -2.67
N LEU A 168 6.27 -12.52 -1.54
CA LEU A 168 4.92 -12.55 -1.01
C LEU A 168 4.65 -11.37 -0.10
N TYR A 169 3.45 -10.80 -0.19
CA TYR A 169 2.90 -9.85 0.77
C TYR A 169 1.68 -10.46 1.46
N VAL A 170 1.66 -10.52 2.79
CA VAL A 170 0.57 -11.10 3.57
C VAL A 170 -0.06 -10.03 4.45
N ILE A 171 -1.37 -9.87 4.38
CA ILE A 171 -2.15 -9.05 5.31
C ILE A 171 -2.87 -9.98 6.30
N LEU A 172 -2.39 -9.98 7.53
CA LEU A 172 -3.05 -10.61 8.67
C LEU A 172 -4.12 -9.68 9.22
N SER A 173 -5.38 -10.03 9.02
CA SER A 173 -6.56 -9.22 9.32
C SER A 173 -7.47 -9.92 10.34
N ASP A 174 -8.51 -9.23 10.77
CA ASP A 174 -9.65 -9.76 11.50
C ASP A 174 -10.65 -10.51 10.61
N VAL A 175 -10.58 -10.30 9.28
CA VAL A 175 -11.39 -11.01 8.28
C VAL A 175 -10.57 -12.10 7.58
N ASP A 176 -11.24 -13.11 7.06
CA ASP A 176 -10.63 -14.26 6.40
C ASP A 176 -10.32 -14.02 4.92
N GLY A 177 -10.80 -12.92 4.33
CA GLY A 177 -10.57 -12.54 2.94
C GLY A 177 -11.68 -11.66 2.38
N LEU A 178 -11.74 -11.50 1.05
CA LEU A 178 -12.81 -10.83 0.34
C LEU A 178 -13.96 -11.82 0.09
N HIS A 179 -15.16 -11.42 0.44
CA HIS A 179 -16.38 -12.16 0.12
C HIS A 179 -17.11 -11.51 -1.07
N ALA A 180 -17.90 -12.30 -1.80
CA ALA A 180 -18.67 -11.82 -2.94
C ALA A 180 -19.72 -10.76 -2.58
N SER A 181 -20.10 -10.67 -1.30
CA SER A 181 -20.92 -9.60 -0.72
C SER A 181 -20.55 -9.43 0.77
N ASP A 182 -21.05 -8.37 1.40
CA ASP A 182 -20.76 -8.09 2.82
C ASP A 182 -21.22 -9.24 3.73
N PRO A 183 -20.31 -9.95 4.43
CA PRO A 183 -20.67 -11.05 5.32
C PRO A 183 -21.55 -10.63 6.50
N ALA A 184 -21.54 -9.36 6.90
CA ALA A 184 -22.41 -8.84 7.95
C ALA A 184 -23.89 -8.82 7.51
N ALA A 185 -24.13 -8.55 6.22
CA ALA A 185 -25.46 -8.56 5.62
C ALA A 185 -25.83 -9.95 5.04
N HIS A 186 -24.84 -10.69 4.57
CA HIS A 186 -24.99 -11.99 3.90
C HIS A 186 -23.99 -13.01 4.47
N PRO A 187 -24.30 -13.69 5.61
CA PRO A 187 -23.36 -14.60 6.27
C PRO A 187 -22.86 -15.77 5.41
N ASP A 188 -23.64 -16.17 4.40
CA ASP A 188 -23.30 -17.26 3.48
C ASP A 188 -22.57 -16.77 2.22
N ALA A 189 -22.13 -15.50 2.16
CA ALA A 189 -21.40 -14.97 1.02
C ALA A 189 -20.11 -15.78 0.79
N PRO A 190 -19.89 -16.32 -0.42
CA PRO A 190 -18.72 -17.13 -0.68
C PRO A 190 -17.44 -16.29 -0.67
N LEU A 191 -16.36 -16.89 -0.15
CA LEU A 191 -15.04 -16.31 -0.16
C LEU A 191 -14.50 -16.28 -1.60
N VAL A 192 -13.97 -15.13 -2.04
CA VAL A 192 -13.24 -14.99 -3.30
C VAL A 192 -11.80 -15.46 -3.06
N THR A 193 -11.46 -16.62 -3.55
CA THR A 193 -10.15 -17.23 -3.24
C THR A 193 -9.01 -16.67 -4.08
N ARG A 194 -9.28 -16.15 -5.31
CA ARG A 194 -8.26 -15.63 -6.22
C ARG A 194 -8.75 -14.41 -7.00
N ILE A 195 -7.89 -13.42 -7.14
CA ILE A 195 -8.11 -12.16 -7.89
C ILE A 195 -6.87 -11.90 -8.75
N GLU A 196 -7.06 -11.79 -10.07
CA GLU A 196 -5.98 -11.48 -11.02
C GLU A 196 -5.97 -10.00 -11.44
N ALA A 197 -7.12 -9.32 -11.30
CA ALA A 197 -7.28 -7.89 -11.55
C ALA A 197 -8.35 -7.32 -10.62
N ILE A 198 -8.13 -6.10 -10.11
CA ILE A 198 -9.11 -5.41 -9.28
C ILE A 198 -10.01 -4.57 -10.18
N THR A 199 -11.10 -5.19 -10.61
CA THR A 199 -12.14 -4.58 -11.45
C THR A 199 -13.15 -3.79 -10.61
N PRO A 200 -14.01 -2.95 -11.24
CA PRO A 200 -15.11 -2.28 -10.54
C PRO A 200 -16.04 -3.24 -9.78
N GLU A 201 -16.26 -4.45 -10.31
CA GLU A 201 -17.06 -5.49 -9.66
C GLU A 201 -16.39 -5.99 -8.37
N ILE A 202 -15.07 -6.22 -8.40
CA ILE A 202 -14.30 -6.59 -7.20
C ILE A 202 -14.32 -5.45 -6.17
N GLU A 203 -14.21 -4.20 -6.60
CA GLU A 203 -14.31 -3.04 -5.69
C GLU A 203 -15.70 -2.91 -5.06
N ALA A 204 -16.75 -3.21 -5.83
CA ALA A 204 -18.12 -3.19 -5.31
C ALA A 204 -18.34 -4.23 -4.19
N MET A 205 -17.66 -5.39 -4.26
CA MET A 205 -17.72 -6.43 -3.21
C MET A 205 -17.13 -5.95 -1.87
N ALA A 206 -16.21 -4.98 -1.88
CA ALA A 206 -15.59 -4.43 -0.67
C ALA A 206 -16.53 -3.54 0.17
N GLY A 207 -17.79 -3.47 -0.18
CA GLY A 207 -18.83 -2.73 0.52
C GLY A 207 -18.93 -1.27 0.13
N GLY A 208 -20.18 -0.75 0.06
CA GLY A 208 -20.48 0.66 -0.09
C GLY A 208 -20.05 1.46 1.14
N ALA A 209 -20.15 2.80 1.07
CA ALA A 209 -19.78 3.78 2.10
C ALA A 209 -20.58 3.63 3.41
N GLY A 210 -20.33 2.59 4.21
CA GLY A 210 -21.16 2.26 5.38
C GLY A 210 -20.47 1.81 6.65
N THR A 211 -19.16 1.52 6.65
CA THR A 211 -18.46 1.13 7.90
C THR A 211 -17.48 2.22 8.34
N SER A 212 -17.96 3.04 9.25
CA SER A 212 -17.34 4.30 9.71
C SER A 212 -16.35 4.14 10.88
N VAL A 213 -15.83 2.98 11.23
CA VAL A 213 -14.98 2.83 12.42
C VAL A 213 -13.80 1.87 12.20
N GLY A 214 -13.01 2.09 11.15
CA GLY A 214 -11.73 1.41 11.02
C GLY A 214 -10.90 2.04 9.90
N THR A 215 -9.70 2.51 10.21
CA THR A 215 -8.76 3.06 9.23
C THR A 215 -8.25 2.05 8.21
N GLY A 216 -8.71 0.76 8.25
CA GLY A 216 -8.22 -0.34 7.44
C GLY A 216 -9.29 -1.32 6.96
N GLY A 217 -10.34 -0.87 6.28
CA GLY A 217 -11.38 -1.74 5.71
C GLY A 217 -10.93 -2.54 4.48
N MET A 218 -11.83 -3.36 3.89
CA MET A 218 -11.51 -4.16 2.70
C MET A 218 -11.06 -3.29 1.52
N ARG A 219 -11.59 -2.06 1.40
CA ARG A 219 -11.17 -1.09 0.35
C ARG A 219 -9.69 -0.74 0.42
N THR A 220 -9.12 -0.58 1.63
CA THR A 220 -7.68 -0.30 1.79
C THR A 220 -6.85 -1.51 1.37
N LYS A 221 -7.31 -2.72 1.66
CA LYS A 221 -6.68 -3.97 1.26
C LYS A 221 -6.69 -4.16 -0.26
N LEU A 222 -7.81 -3.83 -0.92
CA LEU A 222 -7.86 -3.84 -2.39
C LEU A 222 -6.96 -2.77 -3.00
N ARG A 223 -6.85 -1.58 -2.38
CA ARG A 223 -5.89 -0.55 -2.80
C ARG A 223 -4.45 -1.06 -2.70
N ALA A 224 -4.09 -1.70 -1.59
CA ALA A 224 -2.79 -2.37 -1.43
C ALA A 224 -2.58 -3.47 -2.48
N GLY A 225 -3.63 -4.22 -2.80
CA GLY A 225 -3.65 -5.23 -3.86
C GLY A 225 -3.33 -4.67 -5.25
N ARG A 226 -3.83 -3.49 -5.60
CA ARG A 226 -3.47 -2.82 -6.87
C ARG A 226 -1.97 -2.52 -6.94
N ILE A 227 -1.39 -2.05 -5.84
CA ILE A 227 0.05 -1.79 -5.75
C ILE A 227 0.83 -3.08 -5.92
N ALA A 228 0.43 -4.13 -5.22
CA ALA A 228 1.06 -5.44 -5.28
C ALA A 228 0.98 -6.04 -6.70
N LEU A 229 -0.19 -5.97 -7.36
CA LEU A 229 -0.38 -6.39 -8.75
C LEU A 229 0.57 -5.66 -9.71
N ALA A 230 0.63 -4.32 -9.60
CA ALA A 230 1.52 -3.51 -10.43
C ALA A 230 3.01 -3.84 -10.19
N GLY A 231 3.39 -4.16 -8.94
CA GLY A 231 4.72 -4.63 -8.57
C GLY A 231 5.00 -6.10 -8.87
N LYS A 232 4.02 -6.86 -9.34
CA LYS A 232 4.07 -8.32 -9.48
C LYS A 232 4.48 -9.03 -8.18
N VAL A 233 4.03 -8.52 -7.06
CA VAL A 233 4.18 -9.16 -5.78
C VAL A 233 2.87 -9.86 -5.46
N PRO A 234 2.84 -11.20 -5.37
CA PRO A 234 1.65 -11.92 -4.91
C PRO A 234 1.26 -11.43 -3.52
N MET A 235 -0.04 -11.25 -3.28
CA MET A 235 -0.55 -10.79 -2.00
C MET A 235 -1.63 -11.74 -1.50
N VAL A 236 -1.70 -11.96 -0.19
CA VAL A 236 -2.76 -12.75 0.45
C VAL A 236 -3.39 -11.94 1.59
N ILE A 237 -4.72 -11.91 1.62
CA ILE A 237 -5.51 -11.38 2.74
C ILE A 237 -6.09 -12.57 3.49
N CYS A 238 -5.81 -12.69 4.78
CA CYS A 238 -6.29 -13.81 5.59
C CYS A 238 -6.51 -13.43 7.05
N ARG A 239 -7.19 -14.31 7.79
CA ARG A 239 -7.45 -14.14 9.23
C ARG A 239 -6.18 -14.39 10.03
N GLY A 240 -5.64 -13.34 10.66
CA GLY A 240 -4.36 -13.38 11.36
C GLY A 240 -4.33 -14.27 12.60
N ARG A 241 -5.46 -14.41 13.30
CA ARG A 241 -5.56 -15.24 14.52
C ARG A 241 -5.72 -16.73 14.26
N GLN A 242 -5.74 -17.17 13.01
CA GLN A 242 -5.73 -18.59 12.66
C GLN A 242 -4.35 -19.18 12.98
N PRO A 243 -4.26 -20.32 13.69
CA PRO A 243 -2.99 -20.98 13.98
C PRO A 243 -2.20 -21.27 12.70
N GLN A 244 -0.88 -21.04 12.72
CA GLN A 244 0.06 -21.34 11.63
C GLN A 244 -0.27 -20.70 10.28
N VAL A 245 -1.14 -19.67 10.27
CA VAL A 245 -1.65 -19.05 9.03
C VAL A 245 -0.54 -18.50 8.12
N LEU A 246 0.51 -17.94 8.69
CA LEU A 246 1.62 -17.40 7.91
C LEU A 246 2.38 -18.52 7.18
N GLU A 247 2.66 -19.63 7.87
CA GLU A 247 3.28 -20.81 7.28
C GLU A 247 2.39 -21.45 6.21
N ASP A 248 1.08 -21.56 6.48
CA ASP A 248 0.12 -22.10 5.52
C ASP A 248 0.12 -21.30 4.21
N VAL A 249 0.11 -19.96 4.31
CA VAL A 249 0.15 -19.06 3.15
C VAL A 249 1.47 -19.19 2.39
N VAL A 250 2.60 -19.24 3.08
CA VAL A 250 3.94 -19.35 2.46
C VAL A 250 4.10 -20.68 1.75
N HIS A 251 3.57 -21.76 2.31
CA HIS A 251 3.60 -23.09 1.72
C HIS A 251 2.50 -23.33 0.68
N GLY A 252 1.79 -22.27 0.26
CA GLY A 252 0.80 -22.34 -0.82
C GLY A 252 -0.49 -23.06 -0.46
N ARG A 253 -0.80 -23.22 0.83
CA ARG A 253 -2.10 -23.78 1.25
C ARG A 253 -3.22 -22.79 0.94
N PRO A 254 -4.42 -23.26 0.60
CA PRO A 254 -5.54 -22.40 0.23
C PRO A 254 -6.11 -21.68 1.46
N VAL A 255 -5.58 -20.49 1.75
CA VAL A 255 -5.98 -19.64 2.87
C VAL A 255 -6.31 -18.26 2.34
N GLY A 256 -7.49 -17.75 2.69
CA GLY A 256 -7.87 -16.37 2.41
C GLY A 256 -8.12 -16.05 0.94
N THR A 257 -7.91 -14.79 0.59
CA THR A 257 -7.97 -14.26 -0.79
C THR A 257 -6.58 -13.99 -1.32
N ARG A 258 -6.19 -14.68 -2.39
CA ARG A 258 -4.93 -14.44 -3.10
C ARG A 258 -5.13 -13.45 -4.24
N ILE A 259 -4.31 -12.41 -4.29
CA ILE A 259 -4.28 -11.38 -5.33
C ILE A 259 -2.93 -11.52 -6.05
N GLU A 260 -2.95 -11.86 -7.34
CA GLU A 260 -1.74 -12.15 -8.09
C GLU A 260 -1.93 -11.82 -9.56
N ALA A 261 -0.98 -11.07 -10.14
CA ALA A 261 -1.02 -10.68 -11.54
C ALA A 261 -0.88 -11.89 -12.47
N ALA A 262 -1.62 -11.87 -13.58
CA ALA A 262 -1.46 -12.87 -14.62
C ALA A 262 0.00 -12.93 -15.13
N ALA A 263 0.47 -14.11 -15.51
CA ALA A 263 1.87 -14.36 -15.88
C ALA A 263 2.39 -13.44 -17.00
N GLN A 264 1.51 -12.98 -17.89
CA GLN A 264 1.82 -12.13 -19.04
C GLN A 264 1.92 -10.64 -18.71
N THR A 265 1.54 -10.19 -17.51
CA THR A 265 1.60 -8.78 -17.12
C THR A 265 3.06 -8.32 -17.03
N THR A 266 3.40 -7.15 -17.55
CA THR A 266 4.74 -6.56 -17.38
C THR A 266 4.87 -5.91 -16.00
N ARG A 267 6.02 -6.10 -15.35
CA ARG A 267 6.28 -5.45 -14.07
C ARG A 267 6.51 -3.96 -14.28
N GLU A 268 5.78 -3.14 -13.56
CA GLU A 268 6.02 -1.70 -13.58
C GLU A 268 7.34 -1.34 -12.88
N SER A 269 7.99 -0.27 -13.35
CA SER A 269 9.21 0.19 -12.72
C SER A 269 8.96 0.66 -11.30
N ALA A 270 9.95 0.49 -10.41
CA ALA A 270 9.86 0.97 -9.03
C ALA A 270 9.51 2.48 -8.94
N ARG A 271 9.89 3.27 -9.95
CA ARG A 271 9.52 4.69 -10.06
C ARG A 271 8.02 4.88 -10.30
N LYS A 272 7.41 4.09 -11.20
CA LYS A 272 5.97 4.17 -11.48
C LYS A 272 5.14 3.72 -10.27
N LEU A 273 5.57 2.64 -9.61
CA LEU A 273 4.97 2.18 -8.36
C LEU A 273 5.06 3.26 -7.28
N TRP A 274 6.21 3.88 -7.15
CA TRP A 274 6.41 4.99 -6.25
C TRP A 274 5.46 6.17 -6.55
N LEU A 275 5.33 6.60 -7.80
CA LEU A 275 4.43 7.68 -8.21
C LEU A 275 2.96 7.39 -7.89
N ALA A 276 2.54 6.13 -8.04
CA ALA A 276 1.17 5.72 -7.77
C ALA A 276 0.78 5.68 -6.30
N THR A 277 1.77 5.51 -5.43
CA THR A 277 1.56 5.18 -4.02
C THR A 277 1.95 6.30 -3.08
N ALA A 278 2.86 7.17 -3.52
CA ALA A 278 3.49 8.18 -2.68
C ALA A 278 2.56 9.36 -2.35
N GLU A 279 1.64 9.76 -3.26
CA GLU A 279 0.78 10.93 -3.05
C GLU A 279 -0.70 10.62 -3.29
N LEU A 280 -1.57 11.26 -2.49
CA LEU A 280 -2.98 11.38 -2.85
C LEU A 280 -3.08 12.28 -4.09
N PRO A 281 -3.85 11.89 -5.12
CA PRO A 281 -4.01 12.75 -6.28
C PRO A 281 -4.63 14.09 -5.85
N ARG A 282 -4.01 15.20 -6.28
CA ARG A 282 -4.51 16.55 -6.02
C ARG A 282 -5.70 16.92 -6.90
N GLY A 283 -5.92 16.09 -7.92
CA GLY A 283 -7.02 16.27 -8.87
C GLY A 283 -7.07 15.14 -9.89
N SER A 284 -7.85 15.32 -10.95
CA SER A 284 -7.90 14.37 -12.04
C SER A 284 -7.81 15.06 -13.42
N VAL A 285 -7.25 14.29 -14.36
CA VAL A 285 -7.18 14.65 -15.79
C VAL A 285 -8.06 13.68 -16.55
N VAL A 286 -9.14 14.18 -17.11
CA VAL A 286 -10.07 13.39 -17.94
C VAL A 286 -9.56 13.36 -19.37
N ILE A 287 -9.41 12.17 -19.95
CA ILE A 287 -8.89 11.97 -21.30
C ILE A 287 -9.92 11.34 -22.22
N ASP A 288 -9.79 11.57 -23.53
CA ASP A 288 -10.68 10.98 -24.54
C ASP A 288 -10.33 9.53 -24.87
N ASP A 289 -11.24 8.84 -25.57
CA ASP A 289 -11.10 7.42 -25.92
C ASP A 289 -9.86 7.13 -26.77
N GLY A 290 -9.42 8.10 -27.59
CA GLY A 290 -8.19 7.98 -28.38
C GLY A 290 -6.95 7.97 -27.49
N ALA A 291 -6.92 8.85 -26.49
CA ALA A 291 -5.86 8.92 -25.50
C ALA A 291 -5.90 7.69 -24.57
N VAL A 292 -7.10 7.23 -24.15
CA VAL A 292 -7.26 6.00 -23.36
C VAL A 292 -6.61 4.81 -24.08
N ARG A 293 -6.97 4.59 -25.35
CA ARG A 293 -6.38 3.50 -26.17
C ARG A 293 -4.86 3.66 -26.32
N ALA A 294 -4.39 4.89 -26.58
CA ALA A 294 -2.96 5.14 -26.71
C ALA A 294 -2.18 4.82 -25.42
N VAL A 295 -2.74 5.16 -24.27
CA VAL A 295 -2.16 4.87 -22.95
C VAL A 295 -2.18 3.36 -22.67
N LEU A 296 -3.34 2.72 -22.78
CA LEU A 296 -3.51 1.30 -22.39
C LEU A 296 -2.78 0.34 -23.34
N GLU A 297 -2.89 0.55 -24.68
CA GLU A 297 -2.40 -0.40 -25.67
C GLU A 297 -0.93 -0.15 -26.06
N ARG A 298 -0.49 1.12 -26.04
CA ARG A 298 0.82 1.52 -26.55
C ARG A 298 1.76 2.09 -25.48
N GLY A 299 1.30 2.22 -24.22
CA GLY A 299 2.06 2.84 -23.15
C GLY A 299 2.47 4.29 -23.48
N ALA A 300 1.60 5.04 -24.16
CA ALA A 300 1.90 6.40 -24.61
C ALA A 300 1.77 7.41 -23.47
N SER A 301 2.44 8.57 -23.61
CA SER A 301 2.24 9.73 -22.74
C SER A 301 0.85 10.33 -22.95
N VAL A 302 0.27 10.92 -21.90
CA VAL A 302 -0.94 11.75 -22.03
C VAL A 302 -0.53 13.11 -22.60
N LEU A 303 -1.00 13.42 -23.79
CA LEU A 303 -0.77 14.71 -24.44
C LEU A 303 -1.93 15.67 -24.17
N PRO A 304 -1.69 17.00 -24.11
CA PRO A 304 -2.76 17.98 -23.90
C PRO A 304 -3.91 17.87 -24.92
N VAL A 305 -3.63 17.46 -26.16
CA VAL A 305 -4.64 17.27 -27.21
C VAL A 305 -5.69 16.21 -26.85
N GLY A 306 -5.31 15.17 -26.06
CA GLY A 306 -6.21 14.12 -25.59
C GLY A 306 -6.93 14.47 -24.29
N VAL A 307 -6.61 15.60 -23.65
CA VAL A 307 -7.27 16.03 -22.40
C VAL A 307 -8.60 16.71 -22.72
N ARG A 308 -9.66 16.26 -22.04
CA ARG A 308 -11.02 16.80 -22.15
C ARG A 308 -11.47 17.57 -20.92
N GLY A 309 -10.98 17.17 -19.73
CA GLY A 309 -11.34 17.79 -18.46
C GLY A 309 -10.15 17.85 -17.51
N VAL A 310 -10.21 18.81 -16.59
CA VAL A 310 -9.26 18.97 -15.47
C VAL A 310 -10.13 19.23 -14.24
N GLU A 311 -9.95 18.44 -13.20
CA GLU A 311 -10.72 18.52 -11.95
C GLU A 311 -9.77 18.65 -10.76
N GLY A 312 -10.16 19.45 -9.76
CA GLY A 312 -9.33 19.75 -8.62
C GLY A 312 -8.32 20.87 -8.88
N SER A 313 -7.49 21.17 -7.89
CA SER A 313 -6.44 22.19 -7.96
C SER A 313 -5.10 21.55 -7.67
N PHE A 314 -4.19 21.63 -8.64
CA PHE A 314 -2.85 21.05 -8.54
C PHE A 314 -1.81 21.92 -9.23
N LEU A 315 -0.58 21.81 -8.77
CA LEU A 315 0.57 22.50 -9.34
C LEU A 315 1.30 21.57 -10.33
N GLU A 316 2.23 22.14 -11.06
CA GLU A 316 3.20 21.36 -11.85
C GLU A 316 3.98 20.42 -10.93
N GLN A 317 4.17 19.16 -11.35
CA GLN A 317 4.77 18.04 -10.61
C GLN A 317 3.88 17.40 -9.55
N ASP A 318 2.64 17.83 -9.37
CA ASP A 318 1.67 17.12 -8.52
C ASP A 318 1.19 15.83 -9.17
N VAL A 319 0.82 14.87 -8.32
CA VAL A 319 0.22 13.60 -8.76
C VAL A 319 -1.28 13.78 -9.00
N VAL A 320 -1.74 13.28 -10.14
CA VAL A 320 -3.15 13.34 -10.56
C VAL A 320 -3.65 11.98 -11.01
N ASP A 321 -4.95 11.72 -10.83
CA ASP A 321 -5.61 10.59 -11.45
C ASP A 321 -5.85 10.87 -12.94
N VAL A 322 -5.70 9.84 -13.77
CA VAL A 322 -6.08 9.86 -15.19
C VAL A 322 -7.35 9.07 -15.35
N ARG A 323 -8.41 9.72 -15.80
CA ARG A 323 -9.75 9.11 -15.95
C ARG A 323 -10.22 9.15 -17.39
N ALA A 324 -10.94 8.12 -17.79
CA ALA A 324 -11.73 8.15 -19.03
C ALA A 324 -12.96 9.06 -18.89
N ALA A 325 -13.62 9.38 -20.01
CA ALA A 325 -14.79 10.25 -20.03
C ALA A 325 -15.98 9.69 -19.22
N ASP A 326 -16.08 8.38 -19.04
CA ASP A 326 -17.09 7.69 -18.23
C ASP A 326 -16.74 7.67 -16.71
N GLY A 327 -15.61 8.28 -16.32
CA GLY A 327 -15.12 8.30 -14.94
C GLY A 327 -14.23 7.12 -14.54
N THR A 328 -14.05 6.13 -15.42
CA THR A 328 -13.17 4.98 -15.15
C THR A 328 -11.73 5.44 -14.88
N LEU A 329 -11.12 4.96 -13.81
CA LEU A 329 -9.73 5.23 -13.49
C LEU A 329 -8.81 4.44 -14.43
N VAL A 330 -8.11 5.14 -15.31
CA VAL A 330 -7.17 4.58 -16.29
C VAL A 330 -5.76 4.43 -15.71
N GLY A 331 -5.37 5.39 -14.86
CA GLY A 331 -4.03 5.41 -14.29
C GLY A 331 -3.81 6.57 -13.33
N ARG A 332 -2.57 6.75 -12.90
CA ARG A 332 -2.11 7.85 -12.04
C ARG A 332 -0.72 8.29 -12.46
N GLY A 333 -0.45 9.59 -12.45
CA GLY A 333 0.86 10.08 -12.86
C GLY A 333 1.14 11.51 -12.43
N VAL A 334 2.39 11.94 -12.66
CA VAL A 334 2.85 13.31 -12.38
C VAL A 334 2.46 14.22 -13.53
N CYS A 335 1.66 15.24 -13.23
CA CYS A 335 1.28 16.25 -14.18
C CYS A 335 2.40 17.28 -14.36
N ARG A 336 2.74 17.60 -15.63
CA ARG A 336 3.78 18.58 -15.98
C ARG A 336 3.21 19.95 -16.27
N TYR A 337 1.99 20.18 -15.86
CA TYR A 337 1.26 21.44 -15.94
C TYR A 337 0.53 21.69 -14.63
N SER A 338 0.32 22.95 -14.28
CA SER A 338 -0.69 23.28 -13.26
C SER A 338 -2.10 23.01 -13.78
N SER A 339 -3.08 22.88 -12.88
CA SER A 339 -4.50 22.71 -13.25
C SER A 339 -4.99 23.84 -14.16
N ASP A 340 -4.53 25.08 -13.90
CA ASP A 340 -4.91 26.27 -14.67
C ASP A 340 -4.30 26.23 -16.08
N ASP A 341 -2.99 25.90 -16.19
CA ASP A 341 -2.30 25.84 -17.47
C ASP A 341 -2.84 24.68 -18.32
N LEU A 342 -3.07 23.51 -17.71
CA LEU A 342 -3.62 22.38 -18.43
C LEU A 342 -5.06 22.66 -18.90
N SER A 343 -5.85 23.38 -18.10
CA SER A 343 -7.21 23.79 -18.50
C SER A 343 -7.21 24.72 -19.72
N ARG A 344 -6.18 25.55 -19.87
CA ARG A 344 -5.99 26.42 -21.05
C ARG A 344 -5.44 25.65 -22.25
N CYS A 345 -4.64 24.62 -22.02
CA CYS A 345 -3.97 23.83 -23.05
C CYS A 345 -4.74 22.58 -23.48
N LYS A 346 -5.82 22.19 -22.78
CA LYS A 346 -6.60 20.99 -23.10
C LYS A 346 -7.18 21.04 -24.51
N GLY A 347 -7.07 19.93 -25.21
CA GLY A 347 -7.50 19.81 -26.61
C GLY A 347 -6.54 20.45 -27.63
N LEU A 348 -5.46 21.11 -27.20
CA LEU A 348 -4.51 21.74 -28.09
C LEU A 348 -3.32 20.81 -28.40
N ARG A 349 -2.80 20.91 -29.62
CA ARG A 349 -1.58 20.22 -30.02
C ARG A 349 -0.34 20.94 -29.47
N LEU A 350 0.75 20.22 -29.24
CA LEU A 350 2.00 20.77 -28.70
C LEU A 350 2.59 21.88 -29.57
N ASP A 351 2.48 21.77 -30.90
CA ASP A 351 2.93 22.81 -31.84
C ASP A 351 2.14 24.13 -31.71
N VAL A 352 0.87 24.05 -31.30
CA VAL A 352 0.05 25.22 -30.99
C VAL A 352 0.43 25.82 -29.65
N ILE A 353 0.60 24.96 -28.62
CA ILE A 353 1.01 25.38 -27.27
C ILE A 353 2.36 26.08 -27.31
N GLY A 354 3.32 25.57 -28.09
CA GLY A 354 4.65 26.15 -28.25
C GLY A 354 4.68 27.58 -28.80
N ARG A 355 3.59 28.07 -29.41
CA ARG A 355 3.50 29.45 -29.92
C ARG A 355 3.29 30.48 -28.81
N PHE A 356 2.68 30.10 -27.68
CA PHE A 356 2.44 30.97 -26.53
C PHE A 356 3.11 30.53 -25.23
N SER A 357 3.60 29.28 -25.19
CA SER A 357 4.42 28.69 -24.10
C SER A 357 5.57 27.88 -24.70
N PRO A 358 6.66 28.51 -25.13
CA PRO A 358 7.76 27.84 -25.81
C PRO A 358 8.41 26.72 -24.96
N ASP A 359 8.44 26.89 -23.65
CA ASP A 359 8.92 25.91 -22.65
C ASP A 359 8.07 24.63 -22.61
N LYS A 360 6.82 24.69 -23.02
CA LYS A 360 5.90 23.57 -23.07
C LYS A 360 5.72 22.95 -24.47
N ALA A 361 6.44 23.43 -25.48
CA ALA A 361 6.29 23.01 -26.87
C ALA A 361 6.44 21.50 -27.13
N THR A 362 7.19 20.79 -26.27
CA THR A 362 7.40 19.34 -26.36
C THR A 362 6.96 18.60 -25.09
N THR A 363 6.34 19.29 -24.15
CA THR A 363 6.01 18.74 -22.82
C THR A 363 4.66 18.03 -22.85
N PRO A 364 4.57 16.71 -22.62
CA PRO A 364 3.30 16.03 -22.46
C PRO A 364 2.63 16.47 -21.16
N ALA A 365 1.31 16.33 -21.06
CA ALA A 365 0.61 16.57 -19.80
C ALA A 365 1.09 15.61 -18.71
N ILE A 366 1.23 14.32 -19.06
CA ILE A 366 1.84 13.31 -18.17
C ILE A 366 2.74 12.44 -19.05
N HIS A 367 4.03 12.32 -18.69
CA HIS A 367 4.96 11.49 -19.43
C HIS A 367 4.74 10.00 -19.11
N ARG A 368 4.89 9.12 -20.09
CA ARG A 368 4.70 7.67 -19.93
C ARG A 368 5.56 7.04 -18.82
N ASP A 369 6.76 7.59 -18.58
CA ASP A 369 7.64 7.09 -17.51
C ASP A 369 7.20 7.55 -16.12
N ASP A 370 6.32 8.57 -16.07
CA ASP A 370 5.72 9.13 -14.87
C ASP A 370 4.22 8.80 -14.77
N LEU A 371 3.75 7.77 -15.49
CA LEU A 371 2.36 7.30 -15.56
C LEU A 371 2.29 5.81 -15.21
N LEU A 372 1.59 5.49 -14.13
CA LEU A 372 1.16 4.12 -13.81
C LEU A 372 -0.22 3.89 -14.41
N ILE A 373 -0.40 2.76 -15.07
CA ILE A 373 -1.65 2.29 -15.65
C ILE A 373 -2.27 1.25 -14.70
N PHE A 374 -3.58 1.33 -14.51
CA PHE A 374 -4.34 0.40 -13.64
C PHE A 374 -5.17 -0.58 -14.46
#